data_d3668f91cd4707bd436668ec8487be58
#
_entry.id   d3668f91cd4707bd436668ec8487be58
#
_cell.length_a   1.000
_cell.length_b   1.000
_cell.length_c   1.000
_cell.angle_alpha   90.00
_cell.angle_beta   90.00
_cell.angle_gamma   90.00
#
_symmetry.space_group_name_H-M   'P 1'
#
loop_
_entity.id
_entity.type
_entity.pdbx_description
1 polymer ?
#
loop_
_entity_poly.entity_id
_entity_poly.type
_entity_poly.pdbx_seq_one_letter_code
_entity_poly.pdbx_strand_id
1 'polypeptide(L)'
;FDNHEKGAEVTDFANTDNEWHKEVDALRKMCELNGIRPLVERSRSGKGAHVWIFFKKAISAATARNFGFLLLDKGSTSINLKSFHYYDRMYPSQDVASSIGNLIALPLQGQALKNGNSAFVDENWNAYPDQWDALFNKTKKLGIEDVEQCMAKWQGELAEVRGTLTNIEKNVRPKPWKKKCEFCKSDVVGMLHMVLGNGVYID
;
A
#
# COMPACT_ATOMS: atom_id res chain seq x y z
N PHE A 1 6.70 -0.83 2.10
CA PHE A 1 6.83 -1.98 2.99
C PHE A 1 8.20 -1.93 3.64
N ASP A 2 8.29 -2.11 4.93
CA ASP A 2 9.56 -2.09 5.66
C ASP A 2 9.52 -3.08 6.82
N ASN A 3 10.60 -3.84 7.00
CA ASN A 3 10.75 -4.73 8.13
C ASN A 3 11.47 -4.00 9.27
N HIS A 4 10.72 -3.58 10.26
CA HIS A 4 11.21 -2.86 11.44
C HIS A 4 11.64 -3.79 12.61
N GLU A 5 11.63 -5.10 12.42
CA GLU A 5 12.01 -6.03 13.48
C GLU A 5 13.44 -5.78 13.94
N LYS A 6 13.62 -5.64 15.26
CA LYS A 6 14.94 -5.46 15.87
C LYS A 6 15.79 -6.71 15.61
N GLY A 7 16.91 -6.54 14.93
CA GLY A 7 17.80 -7.65 14.58
C GLY A 7 17.50 -8.31 13.25
N ALA A 8 16.53 -7.81 12.47
CA ALA A 8 16.36 -8.23 11.09
C ALA A 8 17.69 -8.00 10.35
N GLU A 9 18.40 -9.08 10.08
CA GLU A 9 19.56 -9.07 9.22
C GLU A 9 19.14 -8.65 7.81
N VAL A 10 20.06 -8.12 7.03
CA VAL A 10 19.86 -7.94 5.59
C VAL A 10 19.55 -9.32 5.05
N THR A 11 18.29 -9.57 4.76
CA THR A 11 17.84 -10.89 4.33
C THR A 11 18.58 -11.27 3.07
N ASP A 12 19.16 -12.45 3.09
CA ASP A 12 19.68 -13.08 1.88
C ASP A 12 18.52 -13.11 0.86
N PHE A 13 18.73 -12.47 -0.27
CA PHE A 13 17.68 -12.27 -1.28
C PHE A 13 17.16 -13.58 -1.88
N ALA A 14 17.88 -14.68 -1.66
CA ALA A 14 17.44 -16.02 -2.00
C ALA A 14 16.39 -16.57 -1.03
N ASN A 15 16.23 -15.97 0.15
CA ASN A 15 15.24 -16.44 1.12
C ASN A 15 13.89 -15.72 0.89
N THR A 16 13.08 -16.27 -0.01
CA THR A 16 11.72 -15.81 -0.34
C THR A 16 10.69 -16.10 0.75
N ASP A 17 11.08 -16.74 1.85
CA ASP A 17 10.18 -17.08 2.96
C ASP A 17 9.87 -15.90 3.90
N ASN A 18 10.46 -14.74 3.64
CA ASN A 18 10.14 -13.54 4.40
C ASN A 18 8.69 -13.11 4.20
N GLU A 19 7.97 -12.95 5.27
CA GLU A 19 6.55 -12.56 5.25
C GLU A 19 6.29 -11.25 4.50
N TRP A 20 7.19 -10.28 4.59
CA TRP A 20 7.05 -9.00 3.88
C TRP A 20 7.16 -9.15 2.36
N HIS A 21 7.95 -10.12 1.84
CA HIS A 21 7.98 -10.46 0.41
C HIS A 21 6.60 -10.94 -0.06
N LYS A 22 5.96 -11.82 0.71
CA LYS A 22 4.62 -12.34 0.37
C LYS A 22 3.58 -11.24 0.28
N GLU A 23 3.66 -10.24 1.15
CA GLU A 23 2.75 -9.09 1.10
C GLU A 23 2.98 -8.23 -0.16
N VAL A 24 4.23 -7.95 -0.50
CA VAL A 24 4.57 -7.20 -1.72
C VAL A 24 4.16 -7.96 -2.98
N ASP A 25 4.40 -9.29 -3.00
CA ASP A 25 4.03 -10.14 -4.14
C ASP A 25 2.50 -10.24 -4.29
N ALA A 26 1.77 -10.27 -3.18
CA ALA A 26 0.30 -10.20 -3.22
C ALA A 26 -0.19 -8.89 -3.83
N LEU A 27 0.42 -7.75 -3.44
CA LEU A 27 0.10 -6.46 -4.03
C LEU A 27 0.48 -6.40 -5.51
N ARG A 28 1.66 -6.90 -5.89
CA ARG A 28 2.11 -7.00 -7.29
C ARG A 28 1.11 -7.79 -8.11
N LYS A 29 0.75 -8.99 -7.66
CA LYS A 29 -0.22 -9.86 -8.32
C LYS A 29 -1.59 -9.20 -8.47
N MET A 30 -2.06 -8.49 -7.42
CA MET A 30 -3.31 -7.75 -7.49
C MET A 30 -3.25 -6.63 -8.53
N CYS A 31 -2.13 -5.92 -8.64
CA CYS A 31 -1.90 -4.95 -9.70
C CYS A 31 -2.03 -5.59 -11.07
N GLU A 32 -1.31 -6.69 -11.32
CA GLU A 32 -1.28 -7.38 -12.62
C GLU A 32 -2.66 -7.88 -13.05
N LEU A 33 -3.43 -8.47 -12.13
CA LEU A 33 -4.80 -8.92 -12.37
C LEU A 33 -5.75 -7.79 -12.82
N ASN A 34 -5.40 -6.55 -12.51
CA ASN A 34 -6.16 -5.36 -12.91
C ASN A 34 -5.47 -4.53 -14.00
N GLY A 35 -4.50 -5.13 -14.72
CA GLY A 35 -3.80 -4.49 -15.85
C GLY A 35 -2.85 -3.37 -15.45
N ILE A 36 -2.47 -3.30 -14.17
CA ILE A 36 -1.49 -2.40 -13.60
C ILE A 36 -0.14 -3.11 -13.61
N ARG A 37 0.90 -2.45 -14.07
CA ARG A 37 2.27 -2.99 -14.04
C ARG A 37 3.15 -2.11 -13.17
N PRO A 38 3.20 -2.38 -11.86
CA PRO A 38 4.08 -1.66 -10.96
C PRO A 38 5.52 -2.09 -11.16
N LEU A 39 6.46 -1.25 -10.72
CA LEU A 39 7.82 -1.69 -10.46
C LEU A 39 8.01 -1.86 -8.95
N VAL A 40 8.67 -2.92 -8.56
CA VAL A 40 9.10 -3.13 -7.19
C VAL A 40 10.58 -2.80 -7.09
N GLU A 41 10.91 -1.89 -6.18
CA GLU A 41 12.27 -1.52 -5.84
C GLU A 41 12.61 -2.13 -4.48
N ARG A 42 13.74 -2.81 -4.40
CA ARG A 42 14.33 -3.15 -3.11
C ARG A 42 14.77 -1.87 -2.42
N SER A 43 14.36 -1.66 -1.17
CA SER A 43 14.70 -0.45 -0.43
C SER A 43 16.22 -0.22 -0.31
N ARG A 44 16.62 1.00 -0.02
CA ARG A 44 18.03 1.34 0.19
C ARG A 44 18.71 0.52 1.29
N SER A 45 17.97 0.17 2.33
CA SER A 45 18.45 -0.67 3.43
C SER A 45 18.52 -2.16 3.10
N GLY A 46 17.81 -2.61 2.05
CA GLY A 46 17.63 -4.01 1.72
C GLY A 46 16.62 -4.75 2.60
N LYS A 47 15.97 -4.06 3.55
CA LYS A 47 15.03 -4.64 4.52
C LYS A 47 13.56 -4.44 4.19
N GLY A 48 13.27 -3.93 3.01
CA GLY A 48 11.91 -3.65 2.57
C GLY A 48 11.86 -3.35 1.08
N ALA A 49 10.70 -2.92 0.60
CA ALA A 49 10.48 -2.58 -0.78
C ALA A 49 9.57 -1.36 -0.96
N HIS A 50 9.76 -0.69 -2.09
CA HIS A 50 8.86 0.33 -2.59
C HIS A 50 8.14 -0.20 -3.82
N VAL A 51 6.83 -0.06 -3.86
CA VAL A 51 6.01 -0.39 -5.03
C VAL A 51 5.68 0.90 -5.77
N TRP A 52 6.20 1.04 -6.98
CA TRP A 52 6.09 2.23 -7.81
C TRP A 52 4.99 2.06 -8.85
N ILE A 53 4.02 2.97 -8.85
CA ILE A 53 2.97 3.05 -9.87
C ILE A 53 3.11 4.38 -10.59
N PHE A 54 3.16 4.33 -11.92
CA PHE A 54 3.40 5.50 -12.75
C PHE A 54 2.15 5.92 -13.50
N PHE A 55 1.95 7.23 -13.63
CA PHE A 55 0.83 7.82 -14.34
C PHE A 55 1.28 8.51 -15.64
N LYS A 56 0.43 8.49 -16.66
CA LYS A 56 0.69 9.17 -17.94
C LYS A 56 0.75 10.69 -17.79
N LYS A 57 -0.06 11.24 -16.89
CA LYS A 57 -0.15 12.66 -16.55
C LYS A 57 -0.25 12.81 -15.04
N ALA A 58 0.02 14.00 -14.53
CA ALA A 58 -0.21 14.30 -13.12
C ALA A 58 -1.69 14.10 -12.77
N ILE A 59 -1.95 13.43 -11.66
CA ILE A 59 -3.28 13.29 -11.05
C ILE A 59 -3.27 13.92 -9.67
N SER A 60 -4.44 14.19 -9.09
CA SER A 60 -4.50 14.76 -7.75
C SER A 60 -3.93 13.78 -6.71
N ALA A 61 -3.31 14.32 -5.66
CA ALA A 61 -2.80 13.50 -4.57
C ALA A 61 -3.93 12.69 -3.90
N ALA A 62 -5.11 13.29 -3.74
CA ALA A 62 -6.30 12.62 -3.19
C ALA A 62 -6.70 11.40 -4.05
N THR A 63 -6.74 11.55 -5.38
CA THR A 63 -7.05 10.43 -6.30
C THR A 63 -6.00 9.33 -6.18
N ALA A 64 -4.71 9.68 -6.20
CA ALA A 64 -3.62 8.71 -6.09
C ALA A 64 -3.68 7.94 -4.76
N ARG A 65 -3.97 8.63 -3.66
CA ARG A 65 -4.11 8.02 -2.32
C ARG A 65 -5.31 7.08 -2.25
N ASN A 66 -6.48 7.53 -2.69
CA ASN A 66 -7.68 6.70 -2.69
C ASN A 66 -7.49 5.43 -3.52
N PHE A 67 -6.89 5.57 -4.70
CA PHE A 67 -6.54 4.44 -5.54
C PHE A 67 -5.58 3.48 -4.82
N GLY A 68 -4.52 4.00 -4.21
CA GLY A 68 -3.54 3.21 -3.48
C GLY A 68 -4.13 2.47 -2.27
N PHE A 69 -5.02 3.13 -1.49
CA PHE A 69 -5.68 2.47 -0.36
C PHE A 69 -6.62 1.35 -0.81
N LEU A 70 -7.40 1.55 -1.88
CA LEU A 70 -8.23 0.48 -2.46
C LEU A 70 -7.37 -0.70 -2.94
N LEU A 71 -6.22 -0.41 -3.52
CA LEU A 71 -5.30 -1.42 -3.99
C LEU A 71 -4.70 -2.23 -2.83
N LEU A 72 -4.32 -1.57 -1.74
CA LEU A 72 -3.83 -2.21 -0.52
C LEU A 72 -4.91 -3.10 0.11
N ASP A 73 -6.14 -2.61 0.21
CA ASP A 73 -7.29 -3.35 0.74
C ASP A 73 -7.56 -4.63 -0.07
N LYS A 74 -7.60 -4.51 -1.39
CA LYS A 74 -7.77 -5.67 -2.28
C LYS A 74 -6.59 -6.64 -2.23
N GLY A 75 -5.37 -6.12 -2.17
CA GLY A 75 -4.15 -6.93 -2.07
C GLY A 75 -4.11 -7.75 -0.79
N SER A 76 -4.37 -7.14 0.37
CA SER A 76 -4.39 -7.83 1.65
C SER A 76 -5.50 -8.88 1.72
N THR A 77 -6.69 -8.57 1.21
CA THR A 77 -7.81 -9.50 1.13
C THR A 77 -7.47 -10.72 0.28
N SER A 78 -6.68 -10.57 -0.77
CA SER A 78 -6.27 -11.67 -1.66
C SER A 78 -5.46 -12.77 -0.96
N ILE A 79 -4.83 -12.45 0.16
CA ILE A 79 -4.06 -13.39 1.00
C ILE A 79 -4.68 -13.58 2.38
N ASN A 80 -5.97 -13.29 2.52
CA ASN A 80 -6.76 -13.45 3.75
C ASN A 80 -6.23 -12.63 4.95
N LEU A 81 -5.58 -11.50 4.71
CA LEU A 81 -5.21 -10.55 5.74
C LEU A 81 -6.24 -9.42 5.84
N LYS A 82 -6.44 -8.89 7.06
CA LYS A 82 -7.23 -7.67 7.25
C LYS A 82 -6.53 -6.42 6.70
N SER A 83 -5.19 -6.41 6.80
CA SER A 83 -4.31 -5.37 6.27
C SER A 83 -2.91 -5.95 6.15
N PHE A 84 -2.05 -5.30 5.37
CA PHE A 84 -0.64 -5.67 5.30
C PHE A 84 0.08 -5.27 6.59
N HIS A 85 0.80 -6.23 7.18
CA HIS A 85 1.55 -6.03 8.43
C HIS A 85 2.80 -5.17 8.23
N TYR A 86 3.49 -5.37 7.11
CA TYR A 86 4.74 -4.67 6.77
C TYR A 86 4.51 -3.39 5.96
N TYR A 87 3.25 -3.00 5.72
CA TYR A 87 2.96 -1.71 5.10
C TYR A 87 3.34 -0.57 6.06
N ASP A 88 4.28 0.28 5.65
CA ASP A 88 4.72 1.43 6.43
C ASP A 88 3.95 2.69 6.00
N ARG A 89 4.08 3.10 4.74
CA ARG A 89 3.48 4.35 4.25
C ARG A 89 3.29 4.37 2.76
N MET A 90 2.51 5.34 2.29
CA MET A 90 2.28 5.61 0.88
C MET A 90 2.56 7.09 0.58
N TYR A 91 3.10 7.32 -0.60
CA TYR A 91 3.26 8.66 -1.15
C TYR A 91 2.36 8.85 -2.39
N PRO A 92 1.73 10.03 -2.51
CA PRO A 92 1.69 11.14 -1.58
C PRO A 92 1.05 10.74 -0.24
N SER A 93 1.54 11.28 0.90
CA SER A 93 1.01 10.94 2.22
C SER A 93 -0.15 11.82 2.68
N GLN A 94 -0.46 12.88 1.94
CA GLN A 94 -1.52 13.85 2.22
C GLN A 94 -2.20 14.30 0.92
N ASP A 95 -3.46 14.69 1.00
CA ASP A 95 -4.27 15.07 -0.15
C ASP A 95 -3.89 16.46 -0.69
N VAL A 96 -3.47 17.34 0.21
CA VAL A 96 -3.01 18.70 -0.10
C VAL A 96 -1.75 18.99 0.70
N ALA A 97 -0.73 19.49 0.03
CA ALA A 97 0.48 19.97 0.70
C ALA A 97 0.33 21.47 1.03
N SER A 98 0.59 21.86 2.27
CA SER A 98 0.60 23.26 2.71
C SER A 98 1.86 24.02 2.26
N SER A 99 2.91 23.27 1.89
CA SER A 99 4.20 23.79 1.43
C SER A 99 4.89 22.75 0.53
N ILE A 100 6.19 22.54 0.70
CA ILE A 100 6.90 21.42 0.06
C ILE A 100 6.36 20.12 0.62
N GLY A 101 5.94 19.22 -0.27
CA GLY A 101 5.46 17.88 0.11
C GLY A 101 6.55 17.00 0.74
N ASN A 102 6.21 15.76 1.01
CA ASN A 102 7.14 14.81 1.61
C ASN A 102 8.31 14.50 0.69
N LEU A 103 9.49 14.38 1.27
CA LEU A 103 10.67 13.90 0.55
C LEU A 103 10.50 12.40 0.27
N ILE A 104 10.77 12.02 -0.96
CA ILE A 104 10.78 10.62 -1.42
C ILE A 104 12.20 10.26 -1.80
N ALA A 105 12.72 9.17 -1.25
CA ALA A 105 13.97 8.60 -1.70
C ALA A 105 13.77 7.99 -3.09
N LEU A 106 14.46 8.53 -4.08
CA LEU A 106 14.39 7.99 -5.44
C LEU A 106 15.13 6.65 -5.54
N PRO A 107 14.74 5.76 -6.45
CA PRO A 107 15.45 4.53 -6.74
C PRO A 107 16.81 4.79 -7.41
N LEU A 108 17.58 3.73 -7.58
CA LEU A 108 18.88 3.72 -8.28
C LEU A 108 19.96 4.59 -7.61
N GLN A 109 19.93 4.67 -6.27
CA GLN A 109 20.94 5.41 -5.52
C GLN A 109 22.31 4.70 -5.61
N GLY A 110 23.29 5.39 -6.18
CA GLY A 110 24.56 4.81 -6.60
C GLY A 110 25.29 3.96 -5.56
N GLN A 111 25.37 4.40 -4.29
CA GLN A 111 26.02 3.60 -3.25
C GLN A 111 25.21 2.37 -2.83
N ALA A 112 23.88 2.50 -2.70
CA ALA A 112 22.99 1.38 -2.37
C ALA A 112 22.95 0.37 -3.53
N LEU A 113 22.96 0.84 -4.76
CA LEU A 113 22.94 0.01 -5.96
C LEU A 113 24.16 -0.92 -6.05
N LYS A 114 25.35 -0.46 -5.61
CA LYS A 114 26.54 -1.30 -5.53
C LYS A 114 26.39 -2.50 -4.59
N ASN A 115 25.50 -2.37 -3.61
CA ASN A 115 25.17 -3.43 -2.65
C ASN A 115 23.90 -4.22 -3.06
N GLY A 116 23.42 -4.06 -4.30
CA GLY A 116 22.21 -4.71 -4.80
C GLY A 116 20.91 -4.14 -4.25
N ASN A 117 20.96 -3.01 -3.55
CA ASN A 117 19.80 -2.31 -2.98
C ASN A 117 19.41 -1.10 -3.85
N SER A 118 18.26 -0.49 -3.59
CA SER A 118 17.72 0.61 -4.40
C SER A 118 17.59 0.24 -5.89
N ALA A 119 17.39 -1.04 -6.17
CA ALA A 119 17.29 -1.62 -7.50
C ALA A 119 15.87 -2.15 -7.74
N PHE A 120 15.38 -2.02 -8.96
CA PHE A 120 14.17 -2.69 -9.39
C PHE A 120 14.40 -4.19 -9.52
N VAL A 121 13.44 -4.97 -9.06
CA VAL A 121 13.51 -6.42 -8.99
C VAL A 121 12.35 -7.08 -9.72
N ASP A 122 12.60 -8.27 -10.27
CA ASP A 122 11.61 -9.12 -10.92
C ASP A 122 10.72 -9.86 -9.89
N GLU A 123 9.87 -10.78 -10.37
CA GLU A 123 8.97 -11.58 -9.56
C GLU A 123 9.72 -12.59 -8.65
N ASN A 124 10.97 -12.87 -8.97
CA ASN A 124 11.86 -13.76 -8.17
C ASN A 124 12.80 -12.95 -7.26
N TRP A 125 12.54 -11.65 -7.12
CA TRP A 125 13.34 -10.73 -6.34
C TRP A 125 14.78 -10.53 -6.83
N ASN A 126 15.11 -10.94 -8.06
CA ASN A 126 16.37 -10.67 -8.70
C ASN A 126 16.38 -9.24 -9.26
N ALA A 127 17.47 -8.52 -9.08
CA ALA A 127 17.63 -7.23 -9.71
C ALA A 127 17.62 -7.36 -11.24
N TYR A 128 16.87 -6.51 -11.93
CA TYR A 128 16.92 -6.47 -13.38
C TYR A 128 18.35 -6.14 -13.85
N PRO A 129 18.89 -6.86 -14.87
CA PRO A 129 20.23 -6.59 -15.38
C PRO A 129 20.38 -5.17 -15.93
N ASP A 130 19.34 -4.68 -16.61
CA ASP A 130 19.22 -3.30 -17.06
C ASP A 130 18.09 -2.60 -16.30
N GLN A 131 18.47 -1.75 -15.37
CA GLN A 131 17.56 -1.00 -14.52
C GLN A 131 16.78 0.08 -15.27
N TRP A 132 17.36 0.61 -16.33
CA TRP A 132 16.70 1.61 -17.18
C TRP A 132 15.68 0.95 -18.10
N ASP A 133 16.01 -0.22 -18.66
CA ASP A 133 15.02 -1.03 -19.38
C ASP A 133 13.83 -1.38 -18.49
N ALA A 134 14.09 -1.76 -17.24
CA ALA A 134 13.03 -2.02 -16.27
C ALA A 134 12.13 -0.79 -16.08
N LEU A 135 12.73 0.39 -15.86
CA LEU A 135 11.98 1.62 -15.65
C LEU A 135 11.16 2.07 -16.87
N PHE A 136 11.66 1.89 -18.08
CA PHE A 136 11.00 2.40 -19.29
C PHE A 136 10.09 1.40 -19.96
N ASN A 137 10.40 0.11 -19.88
CA ASN A 137 9.75 -0.92 -20.70
C ASN A 137 8.97 -1.98 -19.88
N LYS A 138 9.30 -2.19 -18.60
CA LYS A 138 8.59 -3.19 -17.76
C LYS A 138 7.36 -2.62 -17.05
N THR A 139 7.25 -1.31 -16.91
CA THR A 139 6.09 -0.66 -16.29
C THR A 139 5.06 -0.21 -17.33
N LYS A 140 3.82 -0.06 -16.89
CA LYS A 140 2.75 0.58 -17.68
C LYS A 140 2.29 1.84 -16.96
N LYS A 141 2.40 2.98 -17.64
CA LYS A 141 1.85 4.24 -17.13
C LYS A 141 0.32 4.23 -17.24
N LEU A 142 -0.38 4.49 -16.14
CA LEU A 142 -1.83 4.53 -16.08
C LEU A 142 -2.37 5.87 -16.54
N GLY A 143 -3.47 5.85 -17.34
CA GLY A 143 -4.30 7.02 -17.57
C GLY A 143 -5.23 7.26 -16.38
N ILE A 144 -5.84 8.43 -16.33
CA ILE A 144 -6.85 8.72 -15.30
C ILE A 144 -8.06 7.80 -15.46
N GLU A 145 -8.40 7.47 -16.69
CA GLU A 145 -9.52 6.57 -17.03
C GLU A 145 -9.27 5.15 -16.50
N ASP A 146 -8.04 4.64 -16.60
CA ASP A 146 -7.65 3.33 -16.05
C ASP A 146 -7.83 3.33 -14.52
N VAL A 147 -7.44 4.43 -13.86
CA VAL A 147 -7.56 4.60 -12.39
C VAL A 147 -9.03 4.64 -11.97
N GLU A 148 -9.83 5.49 -12.60
CA GLU A 148 -11.25 5.64 -12.30
C GLU A 148 -12.03 4.35 -12.53
N GLN A 149 -11.74 3.62 -13.60
CA GLN A 149 -12.35 2.32 -13.90
C GLN A 149 -12.03 1.28 -12.80
N CYS A 150 -10.77 1.18 -12.39
CA CYS A 150 -10.38 0.29 -11.30
C CYS A 150 -11.08 0.66 -9.98
N MET A 151 -11.10 1.97 -9.65
CA MET A 151 -11.75 2.45 -8.42
C MET A 151 -13.24 2.16 -8.41
N ALA A 152 -13.95 2.43 -9.51
CA ALA A 152 -15.38 2.18 -9.64
C ALA A 152 -15.71 0.68 -9.49
N LYS A 153 -14.94 -0.19 -10.14
CA LYS A 153 -15.05 -1.64 -10.01
C LYS A 153 -14.91 -2.09 -8.55
N TRP A 154 -13.85 -1.67 -7.87
CA TRP A 154 -13.57 -2.11 -6.51
C TRP A 154 -14.56 -1.53 -5.48
N GLN A 155 -15.02 -0.31 -5.66
CA GLN A 155 -16.06 0.29 -4.83
C GLN A 155 -17.41 -0.43 -5.02
N GLY A 156 -17.75 -0.84 -6.24
CA GLY A 156 -18.92 -1.67 -6.52
C GLY A 156 -18.86 -3.00 -5.80
N GLU A 157 -17.75 -3.72 -5.88
CA GLU A 157 -17.55 -4.98 -5.17
C GLU A 157 -17.66 -4.83 -3.65
N LEU A 158 -17.11 -3.75 -3.07
CA LEU A 158 -17.24 -3.44 -1.64
C LEU A 158 -18.68 -3.13 -1.24
N ALA A 159 -19.44 -2.45 -2.09
CA ALA A 159 -20.86 -2.16 -1.87
C ALA A 159 -21.71 -3.43 -1.89
N GLU A 160 -21.42 -4.37 -2.79
CA GLU A 160 -22.09 -5.67 -2.84
C GLU A 160 -21.82 -6.51 -1.59
N VAL A 161 -20.56 -6.58 -1.14
CA VAL A 161 -20.21 -7.28 0.10
C VAL A 161 -20.88 -6.63 1.30
N ARG A 162 -20.91 -5.31 1.41
CA ARG A 162 -21.62 -4.58 2.47
C ARG A 162 -23.14 -4.80 2.39
N GLY A 163 -23.72 -4.80 1.18
CA GLY A 163 -25.12 -5.11 0.97
C GLY A 163 -25.51 -6.50 1.44
N THR A 164 -24.64 -7.49 1.23
CA THR A 164 -24.83 -8.87 1.71
C THR A 164 -24.71 -8.93 3.23
N LEU A 165 -23.73 -8.24 3.83
CA LEU A 165 -23.56 -8.17 5.30
C LEU A 165 -24.73 -7.47 5.98
N THR A 166 -25.27 -6.38 5.44
CA THR A 166 -26.44 -5.69 6.00
C THR A 166 -27.70 -6.56 6.00
N ASN A 167 -27.81 -7.51 5.09
CA ASN A 167 -28.91 -8.49 5.09
C ASN A 167 -28.73 -9.59 6.15
N ILE A 168 -27.48 -9.91 6.52
CA ILE A 168 -27.17 -10.85 7.61
C ILE A 168 -27.30 -10.16 8.96
N GLU A 169 -26.91 -8.88 9.07
CA GLU A 169 -26.93 -8.12 10.33
C GLU A 169 -28.30 -7.59 10.76
N LYS A 170 -29.32 -7.66 9.91
CA LYS A 170 -30.70 -7.29 10.29
C LYS A 170 -31.25 -8.07 11.48
N ASN A 171 -30.61 -9.19 11.88
CA ASN A 171 -30.98 -9.99 13.02
C ASN A 171 -30.10 -9.84 14.26
N VAL A 172 -29.02 -9.05 14.19
CA VAL A 172 -28.14 -8.77 15.34
C VAL A 172 -27.95 -7.27 15.45
N ARG A 173 -28.75 -6.60 16.26
CA ARG A 173 -28.49 -5.22 16.65
C ARG A 173 -27.22 -5.22 17.52
N PRO A 174 -26.07 -4.72 17.05
CA PRO A 174 -24.94 -4.52 17.93
C PRO A 174 -25.34 -3.46 18.97
N LYS A 175 -25.11 -3.76 20.24
CA LYS A 175 -25.23 -2.74 21.29
C LYS A 175 -24.28 -1.60 20.91
N PRO A 176 -24.76 -0.35 20.86
CA PRO A 176 -23.85 0.78 20.61
C PRO A 176 -22.80 0.78 21.72
N TRP A 177 -21.53 0.55 21.33
CA TRP A 177 -20.47 0.69 22.31
C TRP A 177 -20.18 2.17 22.49
N LYS A 178 -20.25 2.60 23.74
CA LYS A 178 -19.89 3.95 24.15
C LYS A 178 -18.48 3.87 24.73
N LYS A 179 -17.48 4.40 24.03
CA LYS A 179 -16.19 4.72 24.64
C LYS A 179 -16.09 6.24 24.76
N LYS A 180 -15.54 6.69 25.88
CA LYS A 180 -15.19 8.09 26.08
C LYS A 180 -13.83 8.34 25.41
N CYS A 181 -13.71 9.43 24.68
CA CYS A 181 -12.43 9.91 24.21
C CYS A 181 -11.50 10.17 25.43
N GLU A 182 -10.30 9.60 25.42
CA GLU A 182 -9.33 9.79 26.51
C GLU A 182 -8.86 11.24 26.65
N PHE A 183 -8.88 12.01 25.58
CA PHE A 183 -8.46 13.40 25.54
C PHE A 183 -9.53 14.38 25.99
N CYS A 184 -10.71 14.35 25.38
CA CYS A 184 -11.75 15.34 25.65
C CYS A 184 -12.86 14.83 26.59
N LYS A 185 -12.84 13.53 26.97
CA LYS A 185 -13.83 12.85 27.79
C LYS A 185 -15.24 12.88 27.23
N SER A 186 -15.43 13.28 25.97
CA SER A 186 -16.71 13.26 25.29
C SER A 186 -17.12 11.85 24.85
N ASP A 187 -18.43 11.61 24.73
CA ASP A 187 -18.96 10.36 24.19
C ASP A 187 -18.73 10.34 22.67
N VAL A 188 -17.99 9.35 22.20
CA VAL A 188 -17.74 9.13 20.79
C VAL A 188 -18.86 8.25 20.23
N VAL A 189 -19.75 8.85 19.46
CA VAL A 189 -20.86 8.16 18.82
C VAL A 189 -20.69 8.25 17.30
N GLY A 190 -20.38 7.11 16.68
CA GLY A 190 -20.56 6.96 15.24
C GLY A 190 -19.48 7.56 14.33
N MET A 191 -18.30 7.89 14.83
CA MET A 191 -17.15 8.28 13.99
C MET A 191 -16.19 7.11 13.74
N LEU A 192 -15.67 7.04 12.54
CA LEU A 192 -14.61 6.11 12.17
C LEU A 192 -13.29 6.65 12.74
N HIS A 193 -12.81 6.04 13.83
CA HIS A 193 -11.52 6.43 14.40
C HIS A 193 -10.41 5.62 13.75
N MET A 194 -9.41 6.31 13.19
CA MET A 194 -8.16 5.68 12.82
C MET A 194 -7.26 5.56 14.05
N VAL A 195 -6.87 4.34 14.38
CA VAL A 195 -5.83 4.08 15.39
C VAL A 195 -4.48 4.37 14.74
N LEU A 196 -3.86 5.47 15.13
CA LEU A 196 -2.45 5.70 14.83
C LEU A 196 -1.63 5.13 15.97
N GLY A 197 -0.68 4.26 15.66
CA GLY A 197 0.16 3.45 16.52
C GLY A 197 0.31 3.91 17.98
N ASN A 198 0.25 2.98 18.93
CA ASN A 198 0.23 3.13 20.39
C ASN A 198 -1.14 3.43 21.03
N GLY A 199 -2.27 3.23 20.35
CA GLY A 199 -3.59 3.33 20.97
C GLY A 199 -4.08 4.76 21.24
N VAL A 200 -3.48 5.75 20.60
CA VAL A 200 -3.96 7.14 20.63
C VAL A 200 -5.01 7.32 19.53
N TYR A 201 -6.21 7.72 19.92
CA TYR A 201 -7.31 8.06 19.02
C TYR A 201 -7.26 9.57 18.76
N ILE A 202 -7.30 9.96 17.50
CA ILE A 202 -7.45 11.36 17.08
C ILE A 202 -8.81 11.51 16.41
N ASP A 203 -9.59 12.49 16.87
CA ASP A 203 -10.89 12.86 16.30
C ASP A 203 -10.76 13.44 14.89
#